data_b1968d3d93bb62915538c48b245bdac7
#
_entry.id   b1968d3d93bb62915538c48b245bdac7
#
_cell.length_a   1.000
_cell.length_b   1.000
_cell.length_c   1.000
_cell.angle_alpha   90.00
_cell.angle_beta   90.00
_cell.angle_gamma   90.00
#
_symmetry.space_group_name_H-M   'P 1'
#
loop_
_entity.id
_entity.type
_entity.pdbx_description
1 polymer ?
#
loop_
_entity_poly.entity_id
_entity_poly.type
_entity_poly.pdbx_seq_one_letter_code
_entity_poly.pdbx_strand_id
1 'polypeptide(L)'
;MLLYAVNEDAPLHGPARAWLDGALGGTEAVGFAWIVLLAFLRLSTRPDLFPRPLEQDAAFDVVGAWLDAPATVTVHPTARHFEVLRGLLGPVGTAANLVNDAHLAALSVEHGATLVSYDRDFGRFPGVRWEQPSA
;
A
#
# COMPACT_ATOMS: atom_id res chain seq x y z
N MET A 1 -4.70 -3.67 2.05
CA MET A 1 -5.08 -2.61 3.00
C MET A 1 -6.08 -1.64 2.38
N LEU A 2 -5.76 -0.99 1.28
CA LEU A 2 -6.68 -0.02 0.65
C LEU A 2 -8.00 -0.65 0.17
N LEU A 3 -7.95 -1.88 -0.36
CA LEU A 3 -9.17 -2.59 -0.74
C LEU A 3 -10.09 -2.80 0.46
N TYR A 4 -9.55 -3.17 1.61
CA TYR A 4 -10.33 -3.37 2.82
C TYR A 4 -10.95 -2.05 3.32
N ALA A 5 -10.21 -0.95 3.18
CA ALA A 5 -10.71 0.36 3.61
C ALA A 5 -11.95 0.82 2.81
N VAL A 6 -12.11 0.32 1.60
CA VAL A 6 -13.21 0.70 0.69
C VAL A 6 -14.29 -0.37 0.61
N ASN A 7 -13.92 -1.65 0.68
CA ASN A 7 -14.87 -2.76 0.54
C ASN A 7 -15.59 -3.04 1.86
N GLU A 8 -16.83 -2.60 1.96
CA GLU A 8 -17.67 -2.76 3.15
C GLU A 8 -17.94 -4.22 3.51
N ASP A 9 -17.80 -5.14 2.55
CA ASP A 9 -18.01 -6.57 2.77
C ASP A 9 -16.78 -7.26 3.37
N ALA A 10 -15.63 -6.59 3.44
CA ALA A 10 -14.40 -7.18 3.96
C ALA A 10 -14.42 -7.24 5.49
N PRO A 11 -13.98 -8.37 6.11
CA PRO A 11 -13.91 -8.49 7.56
C PRO A 11 -13.03 -7.42 8.23
N LEU A 12 -12.00 -6.94 7.54
CA LEU A 12 -11.08 -5.95 8.05
C LEU A 12 -11.44 -4.51 7.61
N HIS A 13 -12.63 -4.31 7.05
CA HIS A 13 -13.06 -2.99 6.56
C HIS A 13 -13.02 -1.94 7.67
N GLY A 14 -13.61 -2.21 8.82
CA GLY A 14 -13.69 -1.25 9.92
C GLY A 14 -12.32 -0.76 10.37
N PRO A 15 -11.40 -1.66 10.78
CA PRO A 15 -10.05 -1.28 11.19
C PRO A 15 -9.26 -0.59 10.08
N ALA A 16 -9.35 -1.09 8.85
CA ALA A 16 -8.62 -0.50 7.73
C ALA A 16 -9.10 0.92 7.42
N ARG A 17 -10.42 1.11 7.38
CA ARG A 17 -11.03 2.42 7.15
C ARG A 17 -10.68 3.41 8.24
N ALA A 18 -10.81 2.99 9.50
CA ALA A 18 -10.51 3.85 10.64
C ALA A 18 -9.05 4.29 10.64
N TRP A 19 -8.14 3.36 10.35
CA TRP A 19 -6.72 3.69 10.28
C TRP A 19 -6.43 4.68 9.16
N LEU A 20 -6.97 4.44 7.97
CA LEU A 20 -6.69 5.30 6.81
C LEU A 20 -7.27 6.70 7.01
N ASP A 21 -8.52 6.80 7.47
CA ASP A 21 -9.15 8.09 7.73
C ASP A 21 -8.38 8.87 8.80
N GLY A 22 -7.94 8.19 9.86
CA GLY A 22 -7.12 8.81 10.90
C GLY A 22 -5.76 9.29 10.39
N ALA A 23 -5.10 8.49 9.57
CA ALA A 23 -3.80 8.85 9.00
C ALA A 23 -3.91 10.03 8.05
N LEU A 24 -4.90 10.01 7.15
CA LEU A 24 -5.10 11.10 6.18
C LEU A 24 -5.52 12.41 6.84
N GLY A 25 -6.19 12.35 7.98
CA GLY A 25 -6.55 13.53 8.77
C GLY A 25 -5.49 13.95 9.78
N GLY A 26 -4.37 13.23 9.86
CA GLY A 26 -3.31 13.49 10.83
C GLY A 26 -2.26 14.48 10.35
N THR A 27 -1.20 14.59 11.16
CA THR A 27 -0.09 15.51 10.91
C THR A 27 1.12 14.86 10.26
N GLU A 28 1.22 13.52 10.33
CA GLU A 28 2.30 12.79 9.69
C GLU A 28 2.02 12.59 8.21
N ALA A 29 3.06 12.64 7.39
CA ALA A 29 2.92 12.38 5.96
C ALA A 29 2.52 10.93 5.70
N VAL A 30 1.57 10.73 4.79
CA VAL A 30 1.13 9.41 4.34
C VAL A 30 1.62 9.23 2.91
N GLY A 31 2.51 8.26 2.69
CA GLY A 31 3.08 8.00 1.38
C GLY A 31 2.25 7.01 0.58
N PHE A 32 1.90 7.38 -0.65
CA PHE A 32 1.29 6.47 -1.61
C PHE A 32 2.26 6.18 -2.75
N ALA A 33 2.45 4.91 -3.05
CA ALA A 33 3.22 4.47 -4.21
C ALA A 33 2.26 4.15 -5.36
N TRP A 34 2.63 4.50 -6.59
CA TRP A 34 1.76 4.24 -7.75
C TRP A 34 1.49 2.76 -7.97
N ILE A 35 2.43 1.86 -7.64
CA ILE A 35 2.17 0.42 -7.77
C ILE A 35 0.97 0.00 -6.91
N VAL A 36 0.78 0.62 -5.74
CA VAL A 36 -0.34 0.34 -4.85
C VAL A 36 -1.63 0.94 -5.40
N LEU A 37 -1.58 2.16 -5.88
CA LEU A 37 -2.75 2.84 -6.47
C LEU A 37 -3.23 2.12 -7.73
N LEU A 38 -2.31 1.67 -8.58
CA LEU A 38 -2.65 0.90 -9.77
C LEU A 38 -3.28 -0.44 -9.41
N ALA A 39 -2.76 -1.12 -8.40
CA ALA A 39 -3.35 -2.37 -7.91
C ALA A 39 -4.76 -2.13 -7.37
N PHE A 40 -4.98 -1.06 -6.63
CA PHE A 40 -6.31 -0.70 -6.14
C PHE A 40 -7.30 -0.48 -7.31
N LEU A 41 -6.91 0.35 -8.30
CA LEU A 41 -7.78 0.62 -9.45
C LEU A 41 -8.12 -0.66 -10.22
N ARG A 42 -7.12 -1.54 -10.40
CA ARG A 42 -7.32 -2.79 -11.13
C ARG A 42 -8.23 -3.76 -10.38
N LEU A 43 -7.99 -3.93 -9.08
CA LEU A 43 -8.68 -4.97 -8.30
C LEU A 43 -10.06 -4.52 -7.83
N SER A 44 -10.24 -3.25 -7.46
CA SER A 44 -11.52 -2.76 -6.93
C SER A 44 -12.64 -2.76 -7.97
N THR A 45 -12.31 -2.78 -9.26
CA THR A 45 -13.27 -2.74 -10.35
C THR A 45 -13.56 -4.12 -10.94
N ARG A 46 -12.98 -5.20 -10.41
CA ARG A 46 -13.13 -6.54 -10.95
C ARG A 46 -14.38 -7.25 -10.40
N PRO A 47 -15.32 -7.64 -11.26
CA PRO A 47 -16.55 -8.32 -10.82
C PRO A 47 -16.30 -9.75 -10.31
N ASP A 48 -15.20 -10.39 -10.71
CA ASP A 48 -14.84 -11.73 -10.23
C ASP A 48 -14.20 -11.72 -8.83
N LEU A 49 -13.80 -10.56 -8.31
CA LEU A 49 -13.19 -10.44 -6.97
C LEU A 49 -14.17 -9.92 -5.93
N PHE A 50 -15.11 -9.09 -6.33
CA PHE A 50 -16.02 -8.43 -5.39
C PHE A 50 -17.47 -8.60 -5.83
N PRO A 51 -18.38 -8.89 -4.87
CA PRO A 51 -19.82 -8.93 -5.17
C PRO A 51 -20.35 -7.58 -5.68
N ARG A 52 -19.75 -6.48 -5.17
CA ARG A 52 -20.12 -5.12 -5.55
C ARG A 52 -18.86 -4.35 -5.97
N PRO A 53 -18.35 -4.62 -7.18
CA PRO A 53 -17.16 -3.91 -7.66
C PRO A 53 -17.47 -2.43 -7.88
N LEU A 54 -16.44 -1.58 -7.75
CA LEU A 54 -16.59 -0.17 -8.08
C LEU A 54 -16.65 0.04 -9.58
N GLU A 55 -17.47 1.00 -10.01
CA GLU A 55 -17.35 1.56 -11.34
C GLU A 55 -15.99 2.26 -11.46
N GLN A 56 -15.48 2.33 -12.69
CA GLN A 56 -14.16 2.93 -12.94
C GLN A 56 -14.06 4.35 -12.40
N ASP A 57 -15.07 5.20 -12.72
CA ASP A 57 -15.06 6.59 -12.25
C ASP A 57 -15.09 6.69 -10.73
N ALA A 58 -15.86 5.82 -10.08
CA ALA A 58 -15.92 5.78 -8.62
C ALA A 58 -14.56 5.41 -8.02
N ALA A 59 -13.84 4.45 -8.62
CA ALA A 59 -12.51 4.07 -8.17
C ALA A 59 -11.52 5.24 -8.32
N PHE A 60 -11.58 5.96 -9.43
CA PHE A 60 -10.75 7.15 -9.62
C PHE A 60 -11.10 8.27 -8.64
N ASP A 61 -12.38 8.45 -8.32
CA ASP A 61 -12.80 9.45 -7.32
C ASP A 61 -12.21 9.13 -5.95
N VAL A 62 -12.18 7.85 -5.56
CA VAL A 62 -11.58 7.42 -4.30
C VAL A 62 -10.09 7.74 -4.28
N VAL A 63 -9.36 7.35 -5.32
CA VAL A 63 -7.92 7.63 -5.42
C VAL A 63 -7.67 9.13 -5.42
N GLY A 64 -8.47 9.90 -6.15
CA GLY A 64 -8.36 11.35 -6.18
C GLY A 64 -8.52 11.98 -4.79
N ALA A 65 -9.48 11.50 -4.01
CA ALA A 65 -9.69 11.96 -2.64
C ALA A 65 -8.48 11.67 -1.75
N TRP A 66 -7.87 10.48 -1.88
CA TRP A 66 -6.65 10.16 -1.14
C TRP A 66 -5.49 11.07 -1.54
N LEU A 67 -5.31 11.30 -2.84
CA LEU A 67 -4.21 12.14 -3.33
C LEU A 67 -4.39 13.61 -2.96
N ASP A 68 -5.63 14.07 -2.81
CA ASP A 68 -5.93 15.45 -2.44
C ASP A 68 -5.84 15.70 -0.93
N ALA A 69 -5.78 14.66 -0.11
CA ALA A 69 -5.67 14.82 1.33
C ALA A 69 -4.39 15.57 1.71
N PRO A 70 -4.43 16.54 2.64
CA PRO A 70 -3.24 17.34 2.97
C PRO A 70 -2.04 16.55 3.45
N ALA A 71 -2.25 15.42 4.13
CA ALA A 71 -1.17 14.55 4.62
C ALA A 71 -0.52 13.71 3.52
N THR A 72 -1.13 13.59 2.34
CA THR A 72 -0.65 12.70 1.29
C THR A 72 0.58 13.23 0.59
N VAL A 73 1.56 12.35 0.41
CA VAL A 73 2.70 12.52 -0.51
C VAL A 73 2.77 11.30 -1.41
N THR A 74 3.21 11.47 -2.64
CA THR A 74 3.52 10.34 -3.50
C THR A 74 4.99 9.98 -3.35
N VAL A 75 5.31 8.69 -3.25
CA VAL A 75 6.68 8.22 -3.06
C VAL A 75 7.17 7.54 -4.33
N HIS A 76 8.40 7.85 -4.71
CA HIS A 76 9.01 7.39 -5.93
C HIS A 76 10.37 6.76 -5.63
N PRO A 77 10.87 5.85 -6.51
CA PRO A 77 12.21 5.33 -6.37
C PRO A 77 13.25 6.45 -6.34
N THR A 78 14.22 6.33 -5.44
CA THR A 78 15.38 7.21 -5.38
C THR A 78 16.53 6.63 -6.20
N ALA A 79 17.65 7.36 -6.26
CA ALA A 79 18.85 6.84 -6.90
C ALA A 79 19.38 5.55 -6.25
N ARG A 80 19.00 5.26 -5.00
CA ARG A 80 19.40 4.06 -4.27
C ARG A 80 18.49 2.87 -4.51
N HIS A 81 17.43 3.03 -5.29
CA HIS A 81 16.37 2.01 -5.37
C HIS A 81 16.90 0.64 -5.82
N PHE A 82 17.72 0.63 -6.86
CA PHE A 82 18.27 -0.63 -7.39
C PHE A 82 19.05 -1.40 -6.32
N GLU A 83 19.93 -0.72 -5.59
CA GLU A 83 20.75 -1.35 -4.55
C GLU A 83 19.88 -1.84 -3.38
N VAL A 84 18.92 -1.03 -2.94
CA VAL A 84 18.03 -1.39 -1.83
C VAL A 84 17.17 -2.58 -2.22
N LEU A 85 16.59 -2.56 -3.42
CA LEU A 85 15.77 -3.65 -3.93
C LEU A 85 16.55 -4.96 -4.00
N ARG A 86 17.77 -4.91 -4.55
CA ARG A 86 18.64 -6.08 -4.64
C ARG A 86 18.97 -6.64 -3.27
N GLY A 87 19.25 -5.76 -2.29
CA GLY A 87 19.55 -6.16 -0.93
C GLY A 87 18.37 -6.82 -0.22
N LEU A 88 17.14 -6.39 -0.49
CA LEU A 88 15.94 -6.98 0.11
C LEU A 88 15.61 -8.35 -0.48
N LEU A 89 15.78 -8.52 -1.79
CA LEU A 89 15.46 -9.78 -2.45
C LEU A 89 16.52 -10.85 -2.26
N GLY A 90 17.80 -10.49 -2.09
CA GLY A 90 18.88 -11.43 -1.95
C GLY A 90 18.65 -12.50 -0.89
N PRO A 91 18.36 -12.15 0.37
CA PRO A 91 18.11 -13.14 1.43
C PRO A 91 16.85 -13.99 1.23
N VAL A 92 15.91 -13.53 0.41
CA VAL A 92 14.63 -14.22 0.20
C VAL A 92 14.71 -15.25 -0.93
N GLY A 93 15.80 -15.25 -1.70
CA GLY A 93 16.03 -16.22 -2.77
C GLY A 93 15.18 -15.99 -4.02
N THR A 94 14.73 -17.10 -4.64
CA THR A 94 13.91 -17.04 -5.86
C THR A 94 12.46 -16.71 -5.54
N ALA A 95 12.18 -15.48 -5.20
CA ALA A 95 10.86 -15.10 -4.78
C ALA A 95 10.19 -14.20 -5.82
N ALA A 96 9.93 -14.75 -7.02
CA ALA A 96 9.28 -14.02 -8.10
C ALA A 96 8.00 -13.32 -7.65
N ASN A 97 7.24 -13.96 -6.77
CA ASN A 97 6.00 -13.40 -6.22
C ASN A 97 6.24 -12.23 -5.28
N LEU A 98 7.46 -12.08 -4.77
CA LEU A 98 7.80 -11.02 -3.82
C LEU A 98 8.51 -9.82 -4.46
N VAL A 99 8.71 -9.81 -5.78
CA VAL A 99 9.40 -8.70 -6.45
C VAL A 99 8.64 -7.39 -6.27
N ASN A 100 7.32 -7.39 -6.48
CA ASN A 100 6.51 -6.19 -6.30
C ASN A 100 6.44 -5.76 -4.83
N ASP A 101 6.37 -6.72 -3.91
CA ASP A 101 6.41 -6.43 -2.47
C ASP A 101 7.77 -5.86 -2.07
N ALA A 102 8.86 -6.40 -2.61
CA ALA A 102 10.19 -5.88 -2.36
C ALA A 102 10.37 -4.46 -2.92
N HIS A 103 9.78 -4.17 -4.08
CA HIS A 103 9.77 -2.82 -4.63
C HIS A 103 9.12 -1.84 -3.65
N LEU A 104 7.94 -2.18 -3.13
CA LEU A 104 7.24 -1.35 -2.17
C LEU A 104 8.01 -1.21 -0.85
N ALA A 105 8.57 -2.32 -0.36
CA ALA A 105 9.42 -2.32 0.83
C ALA A 105 10.66 -1.44 0.65
N ALA A 106 11.28 -1.49 -0.53
CA ALA A 106 12.42 -0.65 -0.86
C ALA A 106 12.07 0.84 -0.80
N LEU A 107 10.89 1.21 -1.32
CA LEU A 107 10.42 2.61 -1.22
C LEU A 107 10.33 3.04 0.25
N SER A 108 9.79 2.19 1.12
CA SER A 108 9.68 2.52 2.54
C SER A 108 11.05 2.75 3.18
N VAL A 109 12.03 1.91 2.85
CA VAL A 109 13.41 2.05 3.35
C VAL A 109 14.04 3.35 2.84
N GLU A 110 13.93 3.62 1.55
CA GLU A 110 14.54 4.79 0.93
C GLU A 110 13.99 6.11 1.48
N HIS A 111 12.72 6.14 1.85
CA HIS A 111 12.05 7.31 2.38
C HIS A 111 11.99 7.35 3.92
N GLY A 112 12.61 6.37 4.59
CA GLY A 112 12.61 6.32 6.05
C GLY A 112 11.22 6.13 6.65
N ALA A 113 10.33 5.44 5.94
CA ALA A 113 8.93 5.30 6.33
C ALA A 113 8.64 3.93 6.93
N THR A 114 7.54 3.85 7.67
CA THR A 114 6.95 2.58 8.09
C THR A 114 5.94 2.13 7.06
N LEU A 115 6.05 0.89 6.59
CA LEU A 115 5.11 0.29 5.66
C LEU A 115 3.92 -0.26 6.44
N VAL A 116 2.71 0.12 6.05
CA VAL A 116 1.48 -0.32 6.71
C VAL A 116 0.70 -1.24 5.78
N SER A 117 0.53 -2.47 6.19
CA SER A 117 -0.14 -3.49 5.37
C SER A 117 -0.58 -4.66 6.25
N TYR A 118 -1.65 -5.34 5.83
CA TYR A 118 -2.02 -6.63 6.44
C TYR A 118 -1.22 -7.80 5.90
N ASP A 119 -0.46 -7.61 4.83
CA ASP A 119 0.31 -8.69 4.20
C ASP A 119 1.54 -9.01 5.03
N ARG A 120 1.57 -10.23 5.58
CA ARG A 120 2.67 -10.71 6.43
C ARG A 120 3.97 -10.94 5.66
N ASP A 121 3.93 -11.01 4.34
CA ASP A 121 5.14 -11.18 3.54
C ASP A 121 6.12 -10.03 3.71
N PHE A 122 5.66 -8.84 4.10
CA PHE A 122 6.56 -7.72 4.39
C PHE A 122 7.48 -7.97 5.59
N GLY A 123 7.08 -8.83 6.51
CA GLY A 123 7.94 -9.25 7.62
C GLY A 123 9.14 -10.11 7.20
N ARG A 124 9.18 -10.59 5.95
CA ARG A 124 10.28 -11.40 5.42
C ARG A 124 11.49 -10.58 5.00
N PHE A 125 11.34 -9.26 4.86
CA PHE A 125 12.42 -8.39 4.40
C PHE A 125 13.19 -7.81 5.58
N PRO A 126 14.49 -8.11 5.72
CA PRO A 126 15.28 -7.59 6.84
C PRO A 126 15.42 -6.06 6.77
N GLY A 127 15.29 -5.42 7.93
CA GLY A 127 15.45 -3.97 8.04
C GLY A 127 14.25 -3.14 7.62
N VAL A 128 13.18 -3.76 7.15
CA VAL A 128 11.94 -3.06 6.79
C VAL A 128 11.08 -2.88 8.02
N ARG A 129 10.68 -1.65 8.29
CA ARG A 129 9.70 -1.36 9.35
C ARG A 129 8.31 -1.57 8.78
N TRP A 130 7.66 -2.59 9.26
CA TRP A 130 6.33 -2.97 8.83
C TRP A 130 5.41 -3.13 10.03
N GLU A 131 4.19 -2.65 9.88
CA GLU A 131 3.13 -2.85 10.86
C GLU A 131 1.79 -3.05 10.19
N GLN A 132 0.88 -3.70 10.91
CA GLN A 132 -0.51 -3.81 10.48
C GLN A 132 -1.28 -2.59 10.98
N PRO A 133 -2.37 -2.17 10.26
CA PRO A 133 -3.24 -1.12 10.76
C PRO A 133 -3.79 -1.50 12.13
N SER A 134 -3.60 -0.63 13.12
CA SER A 134 -4.21 -0.79 14.44
C SER A 134 -5.46 0.07 14.51
N ALA A 135 -6.52 -0.55 14.96
CA ALA A 135 -7.79 0.17 15.12
C ALA A 135 -7.78 1.06 16.37
#